data_bb785eb83054cf20404e0d54de632d06
#
_entry.id   bb785eb83054cf20404e0d54de632d06
#
_cell.length_a   1.000
_cell.length_b   1.000
_cell.length_c   1.000
_cell.angle_alpha   90.00
_cell.angle_beta   90.00
_cell.angle_gamma   90.00
#
_symmetry.space_group_name_H-M   'P 1'
#
loop_
_entity.id
_entity.type
_entity.pdbx_description
1 polymer ?
#
loop_
_entity_poly.entity_id
_entity_poly.type
_entity_poly.pdbx_seq_one_letter_code
_entity_poly.pdbx_strand_id
1 'polypeptide(L)'
;MKNELICYKQMPVWTKDKLPQMFQEKHNTKVGTWGKLTVLKGKLKFYKLNENGDVIAEHIFTPESDIPFVEPQIWHRIEALTDDLECSLAFYCKKEDYFSKKYNMTATHGDVVDATKIIKPCKVLDLGCGQGRNSLYLSLLGYDVTAWDHNENSLQFLNEVKEKENLKIQTALYNINEANIQENYDFIVSTVVFMFLDRARVPAILENMQNHTNPGGYNLIVAAMSTPEVPCPLPFSFTFGENELKEYYKDWEFLEYNENMGELHKTDENGNRYKMKFVTMLARKK
;
A
#
# COMPACT_ATOMS: atom_id res chain seq x y z
N MET A 1 -9.97 -11.59 11.86
CA MET A 1 -9.02 -10.51 12.23
C MET A 1 -7.60 -11.01 12.57
N LYS A 2 -7.39 -12.03 13.43
CA LYS A 2 -6.00 -12.46 13.78
C LYS A 2 -5.16 -12.94 12.58
N ASN A 3 -5.75 -13.47 11.51
CA ASN A 3 -5.06 -14.02 10.33
C ASN A 3 -4.75 -12.98 9.22
N GLU A 4 -5.13 -11.72 9.41
CA GLU A 4 -4.99 -10.67 8.39
C GLU A 4 -3.88 -9.67 8.74
N LEU A 5 -3.38 -9.69 9.98
CA LEU A 5 -2.33 -8.78 10.43
C LEU A 5 -0.94 -9.40 10.26
N ILE A 6 0.00 -8.58 9.81
CA ILE A 6 1.41 -8.94 9.64
C ILE A 6 2.30 -8.07 10.55
N CYS A 7 3.29 -8.68 11.20
CA CYS A 7 4.26 -7.97 12.02
C CYS A 7 5.26 -7.22 11.14
N TYR A 8 5.33 -5.89 11.28
CA TYR A 8 6.28 -5.08 10.53
C TYR A 8 7.43 -4.53 11.38
N LYS A 9 7.30 -4.59 12.73
CA LYS A 9 8.35 -4.12 13.64
C LYS A 9 8.31 -4.88 14.96
N GLN A 10 9.44 -5.45 15.34
CA GLN A 10 9.66 -6.06 16.64
C GLN A 10 10.56 -5.14 17.47
N MET A 11 10.13 -4.83 18.69
CA MET A 11 10.94 -4.07 19.64
C MET A 11 11.82 -5.01 20.47
N PRO A 12 12.94 -4.52 21.02
CA PRO A 12 13.76 -5.31 21.93
C PRO A 12 12.98 -5.69 23.19
N VAL A 13 13.52 -6.66 23.93
CA VAL A 13 13.01 -6.97 25.27
C VAL A 13 13.43 -5.86 26.23
N TRP A 14 12.48 -5.38 27.02
CA TRP A 14 12.70 -4.39 28.06
C TRP A 14 12.57 -5.02 29.43
N THR A 15 13.48 -4.65 30.32
CA THR A 15 13.38 -4.83 31.77
C THR A 15 12.68 -3.61 32.39
N LYS A 16 12.30 -3.69 33.67
CA LYS A 16 11.71 -2.57 34.41
C LYS A 16 12.50 -1.28 34.21
N ASP A 17 13.83 -1.31 34.41
CA ASP A 17 14.71 -0.14 34.35
C ASP A 17 14.92 0.39 32.92
N LYS A 18 14.65 -0.41 31.90
CA LYS A 18 14.80 -0.07 30.46
C LYS A 18 13.47 0.17 29.77
N LEU A 19 12.35 0.10 30.50
CA LEU A 19 11.03 0.35 29.94
C LEU A 19 10.94 1.83 29.52
N PRO A 20 10.75 2.13 28.20
CA PRO A 20 10.76 3.51 27.74
C PRO A 20 9.68 4.34 28.43
N GLN A 21 10.04 5.55 28.89
CA GLN A 21 9.12 6.42 29.62
C GLN A 21 7.85 6.74 28.82
N MET A 22 7.98 6.93 27.51
CA MET A 22 6.83 7.20 26.63
C MET A 22 5.72 6.16 26.72
N PHE A 23 6.02 4.90 27.06
CA PHE A 23 5.02 3.85 27.24
C PHE A 23 4.40 3.84 28.64
N GLN A 24 5.06 4.48 29.61
CA GLN A 24 4.56 4.64 30.98
C GLN A 24 3.65 5.87 31.11
N GLU A 25 3.66 6.74 30.12
CA GLU A 25 2.79 7.91 29.99
C GLU A 25 1.62 7.62 29.03
N LYS A 26 0.63 8.51 28.99
CA LYS A 26 -0.50 8.42 28.07
C LYS A 26 -0.03 8.46 26.62
N HIS A 27 -0.25 7.40 25.88
CA HIS A 27 0.06 7.31 24.45
C HIS A 27 -0.96 6.42 23.72
N ASN A 28 -0.89 6.43 22.39
CA ASN A 28 -1.64 5.52 21.54
C ASN A 28 -0.79 5.06 20.35
N THR A 29 -1.29 4.07 19.60
CA THR A 29 -0.70 3.66 18.34
C THR A 29 -1.27 4.49 17.17
N LYS A 30 -0.49 4.64 16.11
CA LYS A 30 -0.93 5.31 14.88
C LYS A 30 -2.09 4.56 14.21
N VAL A 31 -2.85 5.27 13.37
CA VAL A 31 -3.87 4.65 12.49
C VAL A 31 -3.29 3.44 11.78
N GLY A 32 -4.05 2.35 11.71
CA GLY A 32 -3.64 1.10 11.05
C GLY A 32 -2.44 0.41 11.70
N THR A 33 -2.17 0.65 13.00
CA THR A 33 -1.09 0.03 13.77
C THR A 33 -1.63 -0.64 15.01
N TRP A 34 -1.51 -1.96 15.07
CA TRP A 34 -1.85 -2.78 16.24
C TRP A 34 -0.60 -3.09 17.05
N GLY A 35 -0.69 -2.95 18.38
CA GLY A 35 0.37 -3.36 19.30
C GLY A 35 0.11 -4.75 19.85
N LYS A 36 1.11 -5.63 19.86
CA LYS A 36 1.07 -6.92 20.58
C LYS A 36 2.12 -6.89 21.67
N LEU A 37 1.67 -6.72 22.90
CA LEU A 37 2.49 -6.81 24.10
C LEU A 37 2.67 -8.29 24.47
N THR A 38 3.87 -8.64 24.93
CA THR A 38 4.19 -9.97 25.49
C THR A 38 4.94 -9.75 26.79
N VAL A 39 4.48 -10.35 27.88
CA VAL A 39 5.20 -10.43 29.16
C VAL A 39 5.96 -11.76 29.16
N LEU A 40 7.27 -11.68 29.37
CA LEU A 40 8.17 -12.83 29.39
C LEU A 40 8.47 -13.27 30.82
N LYS A 41 8.49 -12.30 31.76
CA LYS A 41 8.76 -12.51 33.17
C LYS A 41 8.13 -11.40 34.00
N GLY A 42 7.77 -11.73 35.26
CA GLY A 42 7.20 -10.76 36.20
C GLY A 42 5.76 -10.35 35.87
N LYS A 43 5.37 -9.17 36.29
CA LYS A 43 4.00 -8.62 36.15
C LYS A 43 4.03 -7.22 35.61
N LEU A 44 3.13 -6.96 34.65
CA LEU A 44 2.93 -5.66 34.02
C LEU A 44 1.48 -5.23 34.18
N LYS A 45 1.23 -3.98 34.55
CA LYS A 45 -0.11 -3.41 34.60
C LYS A 45 -0.34 -2.58 33.32
N PHE A 46 -1.46 -2.81 32.68
CA PHE A 46 -1.92 -2.09 31.51
C PHE A 46 -3.15 -1.25 31.89
N TYR A 47 -3.11 0.03 31.57
CA TYR A 47 -4.20 0.95 31.81
C TYR A 47 -4.78 1.37 30.44
N LYS A 48 -6.07 1.10 30.23
CA LYS A 48 -6.82 1.68 29.14
C LYS A 48 -7.32 3.05 29.57
N LEU A 49 -7.13 4.06 28.73
CA LEU A 49 -7.44 5.45 29.00
C LEU A 49 -8.49 6.00 28.04
N ASN A 50 -9.21 7.02 28.47
CA ASN A 50 -9.99 7.87 27.56
C ASN A 50 -9.12 9.00 26.96
N GLU A 51 -9.71 9.84 26.13
CA GLU A 51 -9.00 10.98 25.51
C GLU A 51 -8.49 12.02 26.52
N ASN A 52 -9.13 12.16 27.66
CA ASN A 52 -8.69 13.05 28.74
C ASN A 52 -7.54 12.46 29.58
N GLY A 53 -7.28 11.15 29.47
CA GLY A 53 -6.26 10.45 30.23
C GLY A 53 -6.80 9.74 31.48
N ASP A 54 -8.11 9.76 31.71
CA ASP A 54 -8.71 9.04 32.83
C ASP A 54 -8.68 7.53 32.56
N VAL A 55 -8.45 6.75 33.61
CA VAL A 55 -8.41 5.30 33.56
C VAL A 55 -9.84 4.74 33.43
N ILE A 56 -10.10 4.02 32.35
CA ILE A 56 -11.40 3.38 32.10
C ILE A 56 -11.37 1.85 32.30
N ALA A 57 -10.18 1.25 32.25
CA ALA A 57 -9.99 -0.17 32.58
C ALA A 57 -8.53 -0.43 32.97
N GLU A 58 -8.33 -1.46 33.80
CA GLU A 58 -7.01 -1.92 34.23
C GLU A 58 -6.89 -3.43 34.05
N HIS A 59 -5.71 -3.89 33.62
CA HIS A 59 -5.40 -5.31 33.47
C HIS A 59 -4.00 -5.58 34.00
N ILE A 60 -3.82 -6.71 34.67
CA ILE A 60 -2.51 -7.22 35.08
C ILE A 60 -2.16 -8.37 34.17
N PHE A 61 -1.01 -8.29 33.52
CA PHE A 61 -0.50 -9.29 32.61
C PHE A 61 0.73 -9.99 33.19
N THR A 62 0.78 -11.29 32.99
CA THR A 62 1.86 -12.21 33.39
C THR A 62 2.28 -13.01 32.13
N PRO A 63 3.34 -13.83 32.20
CA PRO A 63 3.72 -14.72 31.08
C PRO A 63 2.60 -15.64 30.58
N GLU A 64 1.67 -16.03 31.47
CA GLU A 64 0.55 -16.94 31.18
C GLU A 64 -0.65 -16.20 30.56
N SER A 65 -0.62 -14.87 30.49
CA SER A 65 -1.74 -14.07 30.01
C SER A 65 -1.88 -14.15 28.49
N ASP A 66 -3.08 -14.45 27.97
CA ASP A 66 -3.40 -14.20 26.55
C ASP A 66 -3.73 -12.73 26.36
N ILE A 67 -2.69 -11.93 26.12
CA ILE A 67 -2.82 -10.48 25.96
C ILE A 67 -3.40 -10.19 24.56
N PRO A 68 -4.55 -9.50 24.46
CA PRO A 68 -5.12 -9.15 23.17
C PRO A 68 -4.24 -8.11 22.43
N PHE A 69 -4.48 -7.93 21.13
CA PHE A 69 -3.92 -6.78 20.42
C PHE A 69 -4.47 -5.48 20.99
N VAL A 70 -3.58 -4.50 21.17
CA VAL A 70 -3.97 -3.10 21.36
C VAL A 70 -4.34 -2.55 20.01
N GLU A 71 -5.60 -2.16 19.84
CA GLU A 71 -6.11 -1.63 18.58
C GLU A 71 -5.56 -0.22 18.29
N PRO A 72 -5.55 0.21 17.00
CA PRO A 72 -5.11 1.53 16.63
C PRO A 72 -5.83 2.64 17.41
N GLN A 73 -5.09 3.69 17.76
CA GLN A 73 -5.60 4.91 18.40
C GLN A 73 -6.21 4.74 19.81
N ILE A 74 -6.16 3.54 20.40
CA ILE A 74 -6.60 3.35 21.80
C ILE A 74 -5.56 3.95 22.74
N TRP A 75 -5.98 4.92 23.53
CA TRP A 75 -5.17 5.56 24.57
C TRP A 75 -4.88 4.58 25.70
N HIS A 76 -3.61 4.49 26.08
CA HIS A 76 -3.18 3.57 27.14
C HIS A 76 -1.83 4.00 27.74
N ARG A 77 -1.46 3.34 28.84
CA ARG A 77 -0.13 3.34 29.43
C ARG A 77 0.14 2.01 30.11
N ILE A 78 1.41 1.72 30.39
CA ILE A 78 1.84 0.53 31.09
C ILE A 78 2.69 0.88 32.31
N GLU A 79 2.73 -0.04 33.28
CA GLU A 79 3.50 0.10 34.52
C GLU A 79 4.11 -1.26 34.91
N ALA A 80 5.40 -1.27 35.29
CA ALA A 80 6.06 -2.46 35.83
C ALA A 80 5.63 -2.66 37.27
N LEU A 81 5.01 -3.80 37.58
CA LEU A 81 4.60 -4.15 38.96
C LEU A 81 5.67 -4.92 39.76
N THR A 82 6.59 -5.60 39.05
CA THR A 82 7.64 -6.41 39.72
C THR A 82 9.01 -6.00 39.20
N ASP A 83 10.05 -6.16 40.03
CA ASP A 83 11.42 -5.77 39.70
C ASP A 83 12.03 -6.67 38.60
N ASP A 84 11.54 -7.89 38.49
CA ASP A 84 11.99 -8.90 37.53
C ASP A 84 11.22 -8.83 36.19
N LEU A 85 10.48 -7.73 35.92
CA LEU A 85 9.72 -7.59 34.67
C LEU A 85 10.64 -7.72 33.44
N GLU A 86 10.25 -8.60 32.52
CA GLU A 86 10.73 -8.65 31.14
C GLU A 86 9.53 -8.66 30.18
N CYS A 87 9.48 -7.73 29.25
CA CYS A 87 8.42 -7.64 28.26
C CYS A 87 8.94 -7.18 26.90
N SER A 88 8.17 -7.45 25.85
CA SER A 88 8.45 -6.98 24.50
C SER A 88 7.17 -6.51 23.82
N LEU A 89 7.33 -5.71 22.76
CA LEU A 89 6.23 -5.17 21.96
C LEU A 89 6.52 -5.41 20.48
N ALA A 90 5.50 -5.89 19.76
CA ALA A 90 5.54 -6.01 18.32
C ALA A 90 4.42 -5.16 17.71
N PHE A 91 4.71 -4.51 16.58
CA PHE A 91 3.75 -3.73 15.83
C PHE A 91 3.30 -4.48 14.59
N TYR A 92 1.99 -4.49 14.38
CA TYR A 92 1.33 -5.17 13.28
C TYR A 92 0.51 -4.19 12.46
N CYS A 93 0.28 -4.53 11.21
CA CYS A 93 -0.59 -3.79 10.30
C CYS A 93 -1.31 -4.77 9.36
N LYS A 94 -2.23 -4.26 8.55
CA LYS A 94 -2.78 -5.00 7.43
C LYS A 94 -1.72 -5.19 6.34
N LYS A 95 -1.89 -6.20 5.48
CA LYS A 95 -0.92 -6.54 4.43
C LYS A 95 -0.66 -5.39 3.45
N GLU A 96 -1.71 -4.65 3.09
CA GLU A 96 -1.62 -3.49 2.20
C GLU A 96 -0.76 -2.33 2.75
N ASP A 97 -0.60 -2.25 4.07
CA ASP A 97 0.20 -1.23 4.76
C ASP A 97 1.62 -1.69 5.11
N TYR A 98 1.93 -2.97 4.93
CA TYR A 98 3.15 -3.58 5.45
C TYR A 98 4.43 -2.87 4.97
N PHE A 99 4.56 -2.73 3.65
CA PHE A 99 5.77 -2.14 3.07
C PHE A 99 5.88 -0.65 3.37
N SER A 100 4.78 0.08 3.35
CA SER A 100 4.78 1.50 3.68
C SER A 100 5.20 1.76 5.14
N LYS A 101 4.73 0.94 6.07
CA LYS A 101 5.10 1.06 7.50
C LYS A 101 6.52 0.58 7.79
N LYS A 102 6.98 -0.48 7.12
CA LYS A 102 8.29 -1.08 7.37
C LYS A 102 9.44 -0.32 6.69
N TYR A 103 9.21 0.17 5.48
CA TYR A 103 10.23 0.80 4.63
C TYR A 103 10.02 2.29 4.39
N ASN A 104 9.02 2.90 5.04
CA ASN A 104 8.69 4.32 4.91
C ASN A 104 8.47 4.75 3.45
N MET A 105 7.80 3.92 2.68
CA MET A 105 7.44 4.18 1.28
C MET A 105 5.95 4.53 1.13
N THR A 106 5.55 4.94 -0.06
CA THR A 106 4.13 5.18 -0.37
C THR A 106 3.32 3.89 -0.21
N ALA A 107 2.14 3.99 0.39
CA ALA A 107 1.24 2.85 0.58
C ALA A 107 0.78 2.27 -0.76
N THR A 108 0.41 0.97 -0.75
CA THR A 108 -0.22 0.29 -1.89
C THR A 108 -1.42 1.10 -2.37
N HIS A 109 -1.61 1.19 -3.70
CA HIS A 109 -2.75 1.92 -4.26
C HIS A 109 -4.07 1.25 -3.88
N GLY A 110 -5.06 2.03 -3.43
CA GLY A 110 -6.36 1.52 -2.97
C GLY A 110 -7.05 0.65 -4.02
N ASP A 111 -7.07 1.10 -5.27
CA ASP A 111 -7.70 0.35 -6.37
C ASP A 111 -6.98 -0.99 -6.66
N VAL A 112 -5.68 -1.10 -6.41
CA VAL A 112 -4.96 -2.38 -6.47
C VAL A 112 -5.39 -3.30 -5.33
N VAL A 113 -5.54 -2.76 -4.11
CA VAL A 113 -6.06 -3.54 -2.96
C VAL A 113 -7.47 -4.05 -3.26
N ASP A 114 -8.34 -3.21 -3.84
CA ASP A 114 -9.71 -3.60 -4.19
C ASP A 114 -9.73 -4.63 -5.34
N ALA A 115 -8.88 -4.48 -6.35
CA ALA A 115 -8.74 -5.46 -7.43
C ALA A 115 -8.34 -6.85 -6.90
N THR A 116 -7.49 -6.95 -5.86
CA THR A 116 -7.09 -8.25 -5.28
C THR A 116 -8.21 -8.98 -4.55
N LYS A 117 -9.34 -8.32 -4.25
CA LYS A 117 -10.54 -8.97 -3.70
C LYS A 117 -11.30 -9.75 -4.77
N ILE A 118 -11.11 -9.38 -6.04
CA ILE A 118 -11.80 -9.95 -7.22
C ILE A 118 -10.86 -10.90 -7.97
N ILE A 119 -9.62 -10.46 -8.23
CA ILE A 119 -8.63 -11.18 -9.04
C ILE A 119 -7.78 -12.04 -8.10
N LYS A 120 -7.80 -13.34 -8.31
CA LYS A 120 -6.94 -14.29 -7.57
C LYS A 120 -5.48 -14.19 -8.04
N PRO A 121 -4.50 -14.64 -7.23
CA PRO A 121 -3.10 -14.69 -7.65
C PRO A 121 -2.90 -15.31 -9.03
N CYS A 122 -2.24 -14.56 -9.91
CA CYS A 122 -2.00 -14.87 -11.30
C CYS A 122 -0.72 -14.17 -11.78
N LYS A 123 -0.37 -14.32 -13.07
CA LYS A 123 0.77 -13.60 -13.67
C LYS A 123 0.40 -12.14 -13.90
N VAL A 124 1.14 -11.22 -13.24
CA VAL A 124 0.84 -9.79 -13.26
C VAL A 124 2.03 -8.96 -13.74
N LEU A 125 1.75 -7.92 -14.53
CA LEU A 125 2.69 -6.86 -14.90
C LEU A 125 2.30 -5.57 -14.18
N ASP A 126 3.19 -5.03 -13.36
CA ASP A 126 3.12 -3.68 -12.80
C ASP A 126 3.92 -2.74 -13.71
N LEU A 127 3.20 -2.02 -14.58
CA LEU A 127 3.77 -1.18 -15.63
C LEU A 127 3.91 0.26 -15.14
N GLY A 128 5.15 0.69 -14.91
CA GLY A 128 5.49 1.92 -14.21
C GLY A 128 5.47 1.73 -12.69
N CYS A 129 6.13 0.68 -12.21
CA CYS A 129 6.05 0.22 -10.82
C CYS A 129 6.65 1.20 -9.79
N GLY A 130 7.50 2.15 -10.23
CA GLY A 130 8.25 3.01 -9.33
C GLY A 130 9.05 2.22 -8.30
N GLN A 131 8.97 2.59 -7.03
CA GLN A 131 9.58 1.87 -5.91
C GLN A 131 8.88 0.56 -5.54
N GLY A 132 7.87 0.11 -6.31
CA GLY A 132 7.24 -1.19 -6.18
C GLY A 132 6.14 -1.29 -5.14
N ARG A 133 5.46 -0.19 -4.76
CA ARG A 133 4.39 -0.23 -3.76
C ARG A 133 3.29 -1.27 -4.06
N ASN A 134 2.93 -1.43 -5.32
CA ASN A 134 1.94 -2.42 -5.76
C ASN A 134 2.60 -3.79 -5.98
N SER A 135 3.75 -3.82 -6.64
CA SER A 135 4.51 -5.05 -6.93
C SER A 135 4.83 -5.86 -5.66
N LEU A 136 5.31 -5.19 -4.61
CA LEU A 136 5.63 -5.81 -3.33
C LEU A 136 4.38 -6.41 -2.66
N TYR A 137 3.28 -5.65 -2.65
CA TYR A 137 2.01 -6.12 -2.09
C TYR A 137 1.44 -7.31 -2.86
N LEU A 138 1.42 -7.24 -4.19
CA LEU A 138 0.95 -8.33 -5.04
C LEU A 138 1.80 -9.60 -4.83
N SER A 139 3.13 -9.45 -4.78
CA SER A 139 4.03 -10.58 -4.50
C SER A 139 3.82 -11.17 -3.10
N LEU A 140 3.56 -10.34 -2.08
CA LEU A 140 3.20 -10.80 -0.73
C LEU A 140 1.91 -11.62 -0.71
N LEU A 141 0.98 -11.35 -1.64
CA LEU A 141 -0.26 -12.10 -1.81
C LEU A 141 -0.10 -13.36 -2.69
N GLY A 142 1.09 -13.61 -3.24
CA GLY A 142 1.39 -14.79 -4.03
C GLY A 142 1.17 -14.66 -5.54
N TYR A 143 1.04 -13.43 -6.06
CA TYR A 143 1.04 -13.19 -7.50
C TYR A 143 2.44 -13.42 -8.09
N ASP A 144 2.52 -13.87 -9.35
CA ASP A 144 3.76 -13.95 -10.14
C ASP A 144 4.00 -12.57 -10.78
N VAL A 145 4.88 -11.77 -10.15
CA VAL A 145 4.99 -10.33 -10.43
C VAL A 145 6.18 -10.03 -11.34
N THR A 146 5.88 -9.38 -12.45
CA THR A 146 6.83 -8.63 -13.26
C THR A 146 6.63 -7.13 -13.03
N ALA A 147 7.69 -6.40 -12.72
CA ALA A 147 7.66 -4.98 -12.35
C ALA A 147 8.64 -4.18 -13.22
N TRP A 148 8.11 -3.28 -14.02
CA TRP A 148 8.89 -2.48 -14.96
C TRP A 148 8.78 -0.99 -14.68
N ASP A 149 9.93 -0.29 -14.73
CA ASP A 149 10.00 1.16 -14.63
C ASP A 149 11.19 1.69 -15.43
N HIS A 150 11.18 2.97 -15.79
CA HIS A 150 12.30 3.61 -16.47
C HIS A 150 13.33 4.20 -15.49
N ASN A 151 13.03 4.25 -14.20
CA ASN A 151 13.86 4.85 -13.16
C ASN A 151 14.69 3.77 -12.44
N GLU A 152 15.98 3.74 -12.73
CA GLU A 152 16.92 2.77 -12.15
C GLU A 152 16.98 2.84 -10.62
N ASN A 153 16.95 4.04 -10.02
CA ASN A 153 17.00 4.20 -8.57
C ASN A 153 15.74 3.61 -7.89
N SER A 154 14.58 3.75 -8.54
CA SER A 154 13.34 3.13 -8.06
C SER A 154 13.41 1.62 -8.11
N LEU A 155 13.91 1.06 -9.21
CA LEU A 155 14.12 -0.38 -9.36
C LEU A 155 15.17 -0.93 -8.39
N GLN A 156 16.26 -0.18 -8.14
CA GLN A 156 17.25 -0.56 -7.13
C GLN A 156 16.60 -0.69 -5.75
N PHE A 157 15.82 0.31 -5.34
CA PHE A 157 15.09 0.25 -4.06
C PHE A 157 14.16 -0.97 -3.99
N LEU A 158 13.36 -1.22 -5.05
CA LEU A 158 12.49 -2.39 -5.13
C LEU A 158 13.29 -3.69 -5.00
N ASN A 159 14.44 -3.80 -5.68
CA ASN A 159 15.32 -4.97 -5.61
C ASN A 159 15.86 -5.20 -4.20
N GLU A 160 16.30 -4.14 -3.51
CA GLU A 160 16.76 -4.25 -2.12
C GLU A 160 15.63 -4.73 -1.17
N VAL A 161 14.42 -4.23 -1.35
CA VAL A 161 13.28 -4.63 -0.50
C VAL A 161 12.86 -6.06 -0.80
N LYS A 162 12.71 -6.45 -2.07
CA LYS A 162 12.30 -7.83 -2.41
C LYS A 162 13.30 -8.88 -1.92
N GLU A 163 14.59 -8.59 -1.94
CA GLU A 163 15.64 -9.47 -1.40
C GLU A 163 15.51 -9.62 0.12
N LYS A 164 15.38 -8.50 0.85
CA LYS A 164 15.18 -8.51 2.31
C LYS A 164 13.94 -9.28 2.75
N GLU A 165 12.89 -9.26 1.94
CA GLU A 165 11.61 -9.94 2.20
C GLU A 165 11.52 -11.33 1.56
N ASN A 166 12.56 -11.76 0.83
CA ASN A 166 12.58 -13.02 0.08
C ASN A 166 11.38 -13.16 -0.88
N LEU A 167 11.02 -12.06 -1.57
CA LEU A 167 9.94 -12.02 -2.55
C LEU A 167 10.44 -12.30 -3.96
N LYS A 168 9.63 -13.00 -4.74
CA LYS A 168 9.92 -13.31 -6.15
C LYS A 168 9.26 -12.28 -7.05
N ILE A 169 10.02 -11.24 -7.45
CA ILE A 169 9.58 -10.20 -8.38
C ILE A 169 10.63 -10.10 -9.49
N GLN A 170 10.20 -10.22 -10.74
CA GLN A 170 11.05 -9.95 -11.90
C GLN A 170 11.04 -8.45 -12.17
N THR A 171 12.21 -7.83 -12.23
CA THR A 171 12.33 -6.39 -12.47
C THR A 171 13.10 -6.11 -13.74
N ALA A 172 12.67 -5.11 -14.51
CA ALA A 172 13.41 -4.66 -15.69
C ALA A 172 13.29 -3.15 -15.89
N LEU A 173 14.35 -2.55 -16.43
CA LEU A 173 14.33 -1.20 -16.95
C LEU A 173 13.49 -1.19 -18.23
N TYR A 174 12.46 -0.36 -18.29
CA TYR A 174 11.54 -0.33 -19.41
C TYR A 174 10.96 1.06 -19.65
N ASN A 175 11.03 1.52 -20.90
CA ASN A 175 10.38 2.73 -21.35
C ASN A 175 8.99 2.41 -21.90
N ILE A 176 7.94 2.78 -21.20
CA ILE A 176 6.54 2.51 -21.59
C ILE A 176 6.19 3.12 -22.95
N ASN A 177 6.81 4.26 -23.32
CA ASN A 177 6.56 4.89 -24.62
C ASN A 177 6.98 4.01 -25.83
N GLU A 178 7.76 2.96 -25.61
CA GLU A 178 8.11 2.00 -26.68
C GLU A 178 6.92 1.12 -27.09
N ALA A 179 5.96 0.90 -26.19
CA ALA A 179 4.80 0.03 -26.39
C ALA A 179 5.22 -1.37 -26.87
N ASN A 180 6.15 -2.00 -26.15
CA ASN A 180 6.83 -3.23 -26.58
C ASN A 180 6.80 -4.31 -25.49
N ILE A 181 5.61 -4.59 -24.91
CA ILE A 181 5.39 -5.75 -24.07
C ILE A 181 5.49 -7.00 -24.97
N GLN A 182 6.26 -8.01 -24.55
CA GLN A 182 6.55 -9.20 -25.34
C GLN A 182 5.83 -10.45 -24.82
N GLU A 183 5.45 -10.46 -23.55
CA GLU A 183 4.82 -11.58 -22.89
C GLU A 183 3.36 -11.28 -22.57
N ASN A 184 2.57 -12.33 -22.41
CA ASN A 184 1.19 -12.20 -22.00
C ASN A 184 1.05 -12.29 -20.48
N TYR A 185 0.09 -11.52 -19.94
CA TYR A 185 -0.25 -11.43 -18.53
C TYR A 185 -1.75 -11.65 -18.31
N ASP A 186 -2.09 -12.14 -17.12
CA ASP A 186 -3.48 -12.25 -16.69
C ASP A 186 -3.99 -10.95 -16.08
N PHE A 187 -3.05 -10.12 -15.60
CA PHE A 187 -3.37 -8.84 -14.99
C PHE A 187 -2.27 -7.82 -15.33
N ILE A 188 -2.63 -6.69 -15.93
CA ILE A 188 -1.72 -5.55 -16.14
C ILE A 188 -2.21 -4.38 -15.32
N VAL A 189 -1.31 -3.84 -14.48
CA VAL A 189 -1.57 -2.71 -13.58
C VAL A 189 -0.75 -1.52 -14.03
N SER A 190 -1.36 -0.34 -14.14
CA SER A 190 -0.65 0.92 -14.33
C SER A 190 -1.35 2.03 -13.55
N THR A 191 -0.76 2.43 -12.41
CA THR A 191 -1.37 3.42 -11.51
C THR A 191 -0.53 4.69 -11.43
N VAL A 192 -1.13 5.82 -11.79
CA VAL A 192 -0.51 7.17 -11.70
C VAL A 192 0.75 7.29 -12.58
N VAL A 193 0.69 6.72 -13.79
CA VAL A 193 1.83 6.65 -14.74
C VAL A 193 1.56 7.40 -16.04
N PHE A 194 0.37 7.25 -16.63
CA PHE A 194 0.05 7.77 -17.95
C PHE A 194 0.28 9.27 -18.09
N MET A 195 0.14 10.04 -17.03
CA MET A 195 0.37 11.49 -17.05
C MET A 195 1.82 11.90 -17.40
N PHE A 196 2.76 10.97 -17.37
CA PHE A 196 4.18 11.20 -17.71
C PHE A 196 4.57 10.68 -19.08
N LEU A 197 3.62 10.06 -19.81
CA LEU A 197 3.87 9.45 -21.11
C LEU A 197 3.65 10.45 -22.25
N ASP A 198 4.22 10.16 -23.41
CA ASP A 198 3.99 10.94 -24.61
C ASP A 198 2.57 10.70 -25.14
N ARG A 199 1.78 11.78 -25.25
CA ARG A 199 0.41 11.73 -25.78
C ARG A 199 0.31 10.98 -27.11
N ALA A 200 1.27 11.19 -28.01
CA ALA A 200 1.26 10.53 -29.32
C ALA A 200 1.46 9.02 -29.22
N ARG A 201 2.02 8.53 -28.12
CA ARG A 201 2.28 7.10 -27.88
C ARG A 201 1.16 6.38 -27.16
N VAL A 202 0.30 7.11 -26.43
CA VAL A 202 -0.75 6.51 -25.60
C VAL A 202 -1.64 5.51 -26.34
N PRO A 203 -2.13 5.76 -27.56
CA PRO A 203 -2.93 4.76 -28.29
C PRO A 203 -2.19 3.44 -28.49
N ALA A 204 -0.93 3.50 -28.92
CA ALA A 204 -0.11 2.31 -29.14
C ALA A 204 0.22 1.57 -27.84
N ILE A 205 0.40 2.30 -26.72
CA ILE A 205 0.64 1.73 -25.40
C ILE A 205 -0.61 0.96 -24.94
N LEU A 206 -1.80 1.55 -25.04
CA LEU A 206 -3.05 0.91 -24.65
C LEU A 206 -3.34 -0.33 -25.53
N GLU A 207 -3.14 -0.23 -26.83
CA GLU A 207 -3.28 -1.36 -27.75
C GLU A 207 -2.30 -2.49 -27.37
N ASN A 208 -1.05 -2.16 -27.07
CA ASN A 208 -0.05 -3.15 -26.68
C ASN A 208 -0.41 -3.83 -25.35
N MET A 209 -0.92 -3.08 -24.35
CA MET A 209 -1.44 -3.66 -23.10
C MET A 209 -2.60 -4.62 -23.37
N GLN A 210 -3.56 -4.22 -24.20
CA GLN A 210 -4.72 -5.04 -24.55
C GLN A 210 -4.31 -6.33 -25.26
N ASN A 211 -3.38 -6.23 -26.22
CA ASN A 211 -2.90 -7.37 -27.00
C ASN A 211 -2.15 -8.39 -26.13
N HIS A 212 -1.44 -7.92 -25.10
CA HIS A 212 -0.67 -8.76 -24.16
C HIS A 212 -1.43 -9.09 -22.86
N THR A 213 -2.74 -8.85 -22.81
CA THR A 213 -3.61 -9.38 -21.77
C THR A 213 -4.26 -10.66 -22.26
N ASN A 214 -4.16 -11.76 -21.51
CA ASN A 214 -4.78 -13.02 -21.81
C ASN A 214 -6.32 -12.90 -21.92
N PRO A 215 -7.02 -13.71 -22.72
CA PRO A 215 -8.48 -13.80 -22.67
C PRO A 215 -8.96 -14.05 -21.23
N GLY A 216 -9.95 -13.29 -20.77
CA GLY A 216 -10.42 -13.34 -19.39
C GLY A 216 -9.52 -12.60 -18.39
N GLY A 217 -8.38 -12.07 -18.81
CA GLY A 217 -7.46 -11.27 -18.01
C GLY A 217 -7.95 -9.83 -17.79
N TYR A 218 -7.20 -9.05 -17.05
CA TYR A 218 -7.63 -7.75 -16.52
C TYR A 218 -6.61 -6.65 -16.78
N ASN A 219 -7.10 -5.43 -17.00
CA ASN A 219 -6.29 -4.21 -16.93
C ASN A 219 -6.85 -3.27 -15.86
N LEU A 220 -5.97 -2.80 -14.97
CA LEU A 220 -6.26 -1.74 -14.01
C LEU A 220 -5.45 -0.50 -14.39
N ILE A 221 -6.12 0.58 -14.72
CA ILE A 221 -5.50 1.86 -15.05
C ILE A 221 -6.05 2.94 -14.13
N VAL A 222 -5.16 3.68 -13.47
CA VAL A 222 -5.49 4.90 -12.74
C VAL A 222 -4.63 6.03 -13.27
N ALA A 223 -5.25 7.08 -13.81
CA ALA A 223 -4.53 8.16 -14.45
C ALA A 223 -5.20 9.52 -14.26
N ALA A 224 -4.40 10.58 -14.38
CA ALA A 224 -4.86 11.96 -14.33
C ALA A 224 -5.77 12.29 -15.52
N MET A 225 -6.76 13.12 -15.26
CA MET A 225 -7.68 13.66 -16.26
C MET A 225 -7.61 15.18 -16.31
N SER A 226 -8.05 15.73 -17.44
CA SER A 226 -8.34 17.15 -17.62
C SER A 226 -9.61 17.29 -18.44
N THR A 227 -10.60 17.98 -17.90
CA THR A 227 -11.86 18.30 -18.60
C THR A 227 -12.07 19.81 -18.63
N PRO A 228 -12.94 20.34 -19.52
CA PRO A 228 -13.25 21.77 -19.53
C PRO A 228 -13.72 22.31 -18.19
N GLU A 229 -14.54 21.50 -17.45
CA GLU A 229 -15.09 21.88 -16.14
C GLU A 229 -14.07 21.78 -15.01
N VAL A 230 -13.12 20.84 -15.13
CA VAL A 230 -12.07 20.59 -14.13
C VAL A 230 -10.73 20.42 -14.85
N PRO A 231 -10.08 21.53 -15.25
CA PRO A 231 -8.76 21.49 -15.86
C PRO A 231 -7.71 20.92 -14.89
N CYS A 232 -6.77 20.15 -15.42
CA CYS A 232 -5.66 19.64 -14.61
C CYS A 232 -4.78 20.81 -14.13
N PRO A 233 -4.51 20.94 -12.82
CA PRO A 233 -3.72 22.04 -12.29
C PRO A 233 -2.21 21.88 -12.49
N LEU A 234 -1.76 20.73 -13.01
CA LEU A 234 -0.35 20.41 -13.20
C LEU A 234 -0.01 20.26 -14.69
N PRO A 235 1.18 20.64 -15.12
CA PRO A 235 1.62 20.57 -16.51
C PRO A 235 2.09 19.15 -16.87
N PHE A 236 1.19 18.18 -16.81
CA PHE A 236 1.49 16.80 -17.22
C PHE A 236 1.60 16.71 -18.75
N SER A 237 2.43 15.77 -19.22
CA SER A 237 2.61 15.49 -20.65
C SER A 237 1.33 14.93 -21.28
N PHE A 238 0.54 14.21 -20.48
CA PHE A 238 -0.72 13.60 -20.89
C PHE A 238 -1.75 13.64 -19.76
N THR A 239 -3.01 13.82 -20.11
CA THR A 239 -4.19 13.59 -19.26
C THR A 239 -5.29 13.05 -20.13
N PHE A 240 -6.10 12.13 -19.61
CA PHE A 240 -7.30 11.65 -20.29
C PHE A 240 -8.38 12.74 -20.31
N GLY A 241 -9.11 12.82 -21.42
CA GLY A 241 -10.38 13.53 -21.50
C GLY A 241 -11.54 12.70 -20.92
N GLU A 242 -12.73 13.31 -20.90
CA GLU A 242 -13.94 12.63 -20.46
C GLU A 242 -14.27 11.43 -21.35
N ASN A 243 -14.52 10.25 -20.72
CA ASN A 243 -14.78 8.97 -21.36
C ASN A 243 -13.68 8.49 -22.35
N GLU A 244 -12.54 9.18 -22.49
CA GLU A 244 -11.50 8.83 -23.46
C GLU A 244 -10.95 7.40 -23.21
N LEU A 245 -10.63 7.05 -21.98
CA LEU A 245 -10.14 5.71 -21.65
C LEU A 245 -11.23 4.63 -21.90
N LYS A 246 -12.48 4.97 -21.67
CA LYS A 246 -13.61 4.06 -21.92
C LYS A 246 -13.74 3.68 -23.40
N GLU A 247 -13.50 4.60 -24.31
CA GLU A 247 -13.54 4.33 -25.76
C GLU A 247 -12.44 3.35 -26.19
N TYR A 248 -11.24 3.43 -25.61
CA TYR A 248 -10.16 2.46 -25.88
C TYR A 248 -10.53 1.03 -25.44
N TYR A 249 -11.35 0.89 -24.41
CA TYR A 249 -11.74 -0.42 -23.82
C TYR A 249 -13.20 -0.79 -24.06
N LYS A 250 -13.90 -0.18 -25.02
CA LYS A 250 -15.35 -0.35 -25.27
C LYS A 250 -15.79 -1.81 -25.47
N ASP A 251 -14.91 -2.66 -25.98
CA ASP A 251 -15.19 -4.08 -26.21
C ASP A 251 -14.89 -4.97 -24.99
N TRP A 252 -14.37 -4.39 -23.90
CA TRP A 252 -14.08 -5.07 -22.65
C TRP A 252 -15.26 -4.98 -21.68
N GLU A 253 -15.27 -5.85 -20.68
CA GLU A 253 -16.21 -5.80 -19.55
C GLU A 253 -15.66 -4.88 -18.46
N PHE A 254 -16.32 -3.76 -18.19
CA PHE A 254 -15.96 -2.88 -17.08
C PHE A 254 -16.47 -3.46 -15.77
N LEU A 255 -15.56 -3.81 -14.86
CA LEU A 255 -15.88 -4.16 -13.47
C LEU A 255 -15.93 -2.93 -12.59
N GLU A 256 -15.10 -1.93 -12.91
CA GLU A 256 -15.10 -0.61 -12.32
C GLU A 256 -14.73 0.42 -13.39
N TYR A 257 -15.44 1.53 -13.43
CA TYR A 257 -15.08 2.71 -14.19
C TYR A 257 -15.63 3.95 -13.49
N ASN A 258 -14.75 4.88 -13.16
CA ASN A 258 -15.17 6.17 -12.63
C ASN A 258 -14.18 7.27 -13.04
N GLU A 259 -14.67 8.53 -13.01
CA GLU A 259 -13.91 9.74 -13.31
C GLU A 259 -14.08 10.72 -12.15
N ASN A 260 -13.54 10.37 -11.00
CA ASN A 260 -13.78 11.05 -9.74
C ASN A 260 -12.69 12.06 -9.39
N MET A 261 -13.04 13.01 -8.53
CA MET A 261 -12.07 13.87 -7.87
C MET A 261 -11.20 13.04 -6.92
N GLY A 262 -9.90 13.27 -6.98
CA GLY A 262 -8.91 12.65 -6.12
C GLY A 262 -7.83 13.65 -5.71
N GLU A 263 -6.86 13.17 -4.94
CA GLU A 263 -5.75 13.98 -4.45
C GLU A 263 -4.41 13.31 -4.75
N LEU A 264 -3.44 14.09 -5.22
CA LEU A 264 -2.05 13.64 -5.31
C LEU A 264 -1.38 13.66 -3.94
N HIS A 265 -0.35 12.83 -3.77
CA HIS A 265 0.54 12.94 -2.61
C HIS A 265 1.40 14.22 -2.62
N LYS A 266 1.59 14.82 -3.80
CA LYS A 266 2.29 16.11 -3.95
C LYS A 266 1.44 17.24 -3.39
N THR A 267 2.08 18.16 -2.67
CA THR A 267 1.46 19.35 -2.08
C THR A 267 1.86 20.62 -2.81
N ASP A 268 1.02 21.64 -2.72
CA ASP A 268 1.31 23.01 -3.10
C ASP A 268 2.25 23.70 -2.07
N GLU A 269 2.55 24.97 -2.31
CA GLU A 269 3.41 25.80 -1.42
C GLU A 269 2.81 26.00 -0.01
N ASN A 270 1.50 25.81 0.15
CA ASN A 270 0.78 25.92 1.41
C ASN A 270 0.61 24.57 2.13
N GLY A 271 1.16 23.48 1.57
CA GLY A 271 1.04 22.14 2.11
C GLY A 271 -0.27 21.41 1.79
N ASN A 272 -1.15 22.00 0.95
CA ASN A 272 -2.38 21.35 0.51
C ASN A 272 -2.11 20.38 -0.63
N ARG A 273 -2.74 19.22 -0.61
CA ARG A 273 -2.65 18.25 -1.73
C ARG A 273 -3.34 18.81 -2.96
N TYR A 274 -2.75 18.58 -4.13
CA TYR A 274 -3.39 18.92 -5.40
C TYR A 274 -4.62 18.04 -5.60
N LYS A 275 -5.79 18.69 -5.75
CA LYS A 275 -7.06 18.05 -6.12
C LYS A 275 -7.24 18.13 -7.63
N MET A 276 -7.60 17.00 -8.24
CA MET A 276 -7.81 16.89 -9.67
C MET A 276 -8.67 15.66 -9.98
N LYS A 277 -9.20 15.59 -11.22
CA LYS A 277 -9.89 14.39 -11.67
C LYS A 277 -8.92 13.26 -12.00
N PHE A 278 -9.34 12.04 -11.68
CA PHE A 278 -8.69 10.80 -12.10
C PHE A 278 -9.69 9.88 -12.75
N VAL A 279 -9.27 9.18 -13.79
CA VAL A 279 -9.98 8.01 -14.27
C VAL A 279 -9.41 6.78 -13.56
N THR A 280 -10.32 5.95 -13.01
CA THR A 280 -10.04 4.60 -12.54
C THR A 280 -10.82 3.62 -13.41
N MET A 281 -10.14 2.66 -13.96
CA MET A 281 -10.73 1.60 -14.77
C MET A 281 -10.17 0.25 -14.36
N LEU A 282 -11.04 -0.69 -13.97
CA LEU A 282 -10.76 -2.11 -13.93
C LEU A 282 -11.63 -2.79 -14.99
N ALA A 283 -11.01 -3.29 -16.04
CA ALA A 283 -11.71 -3.94 -17.14
C ALA A 283 -11.18 -5.36 -17.39
N ARG A 284 -12.07 -6.27 -17.79
CA ARG A 284 -11.79 -7.65 -18.12
C ARG A 284 -11.89 -7.86 -19.63
N LYS A 285 -10.89 -8.55 -20.21
CA LYS A 285 -10.90 -8.94 -21.61
C LYS A 285 -11.92 -10.07 -21.81
N LYS A 286 -12.82 -9.91 -22.77
CA LYS A 286 -13.80 -10.94 -23.15
C LYS A 286 -13.14 -12.12 -23.84
#